data_474d2eb86b48159fab840ee0f4ee4a12
#
_entry.id   474d2eb86b48159fab840ee0f4ee4a12
#
_cell.length_a   1.000
_cell.length_b   1.000
_cell.length_c   1.000
_cell.angle_alpha   90.00
_cell.angle_beta   90.00
_cell.angle_gamma   90.00
#
_symmetry.space_group_name_H-M   'P 1'
#
loop_
_entity.id
_entity.type
_entity.pdbx_description
1 polymer ?
#
loop_
_entity_poly.entity_id
_entity_poly.type
_entity_poly.pdbx_seq_one_letter_code
_entity_poly.pdbx_strand_id
1 'polypeptide(L)'
;MKLNPLACLSYCFLPLCALASSGAQAGPLMWYDNSLSYLYGHNYKVDGTGNDIQQTVTFEHASGWTWGDVFLFVDNKWSNGLSGNDGHSYYGEFSPRLSLGKVSGQNLRFGIVKDVLIAATYERGEGRTRRYLLGPAVDLTIPGFDRFSLNTYYRKPDGITGKASGQWQINPTWAMTIPLGRSDILFDGYLEWYVNDVGSKGTSDYVAKSFHFNPQFKYDVGKALGHTPKRLYAGLEWDYWSDKYGIEDSHGFPTDQNAVSVLVKAHF
;
A
#
# COMPACT_ATOMS: atom_id res chain seq x y z
N MET A 1 -15.00 -22.53 50.47
CA MET A 1 -13.64 -22.14 50.87
C MET A 1 -12.65 -22.94 50.02
N LYS A 2 -12.07 -22.32 49.02
CA LYS A 2 -10.72 -22.56 48.44
C LYS A 2 -10.61 -21.76 47.14
N LEU A 3 -9.79 -20.74 47.21
CA LEU A 3 -9.41 -19.84 46.14
C LEU A 3 -8.48 -20.57 45.15
N ASN A 4 -8.71 -20.36 43.85
CA ASN A 4 -7.71 -20.70 42.84
C ASN A 4 -7.04 -19.42 42.33
N PRO A 5 -5.68 -19.37 42.22
CA PRO A 5 -4.98 -18.20 41.80
C PRO A 5 -4.89 -18.09 40.25
N LEU A 6 -5.05 -16.88 39.81
CA LEU A 6 -4.77 -16.42 38.43
C LEU A 6 -3.33 -16.73 38.03
N ALA A 7 -3.17 -17.40 36.91
CA ALA A 7 -1.89 -17.46 36.20
C ALA A 7 -1.81 -16.32 35.19
N CYS A 8 -1.09 -15.24 35.53
CA CYS A 8 -0.59 -14.24 34.58
C CYS A 8 0.50 -14.85 33.71
N LEU A 9 0.23 -15.04 32.43
CA LEU A 9 1.30 -15.27 31.45
C LEU A 9 1.80 -13.91 30.94
N SER A 10 2.92 -13.47 31.52
CA SER A 10 3.71 -12.34 30.99
C SER A 10 4.45 -12.81 29.75
N TYR A 11 4.12 -12.23 28.60
CA TYR A 11 4.95 -12.34 27.40
C TYR A 11 6.17 -11.43 27.57
N CYS A 12 7.32 -12.02 27.82
CA CYS A 12 8.62 -11.35 27.76
C CYS A 12 8.94 -10.99 26.32
N PHE A 13 8.88 -9.71 25.99
CA PHE A 13 9.59 -9.14 24.85
C PHE A 13 11.08 -9.11 25.21
N LEU A 14 11.87 -9.95 24.57
CA LEU A 14 13.34 -9.86 24.61
C LEU A 14 13.77 -8.68 23.71
N PRO A 15 14.45 -7.65 24.24
CA PRO A 15 15.09 -6.67 23.40
C PRO A 15 16.39 -7.29 22.85
N LEU A 16 16.47 -7.40 21.53
CA LEU A 16 17.69 -7.74 20.82
C LEU A 16 18.62 -6.52 20.87
N CYS A 17 19.39 -6.41 21.97
CA CYS A 17 20.48 -5.45 22.08
C CYS A 17 21.64 -5.91 21.18
N ALA A 18 21.74 -5.38 19.98
CA ALA A 18 22.93 -5.48 19.17
C ALA A 18 23.99 -4.52 19.74
N LEU A 19 25.14 -5.05 20.12
CA LEU A 19 26.31 -4.32 20.52
C LEU A 19 26.80 -3.42 19.37
N ALA A 20 26.62 -2.11 19.50
CA ALA A 20 27.16 -1.13 18.59
C ALA A 20 28.63 -0.85 18.95
N SER A 21 29.56 -1.29 18.12
CA SER A 21 30.91 -0.78 18.07
C SER A 21 30.89 0.64 17.51
N SER A 22 31.37 1.61 18.27
CA SER A 22 31.43 3.04 17.98
C SER A 22 32.48 3.37 16.91
N GLY A 23 32.10 3.22 15.64
CA GLY A 23 32.68 3.98 14.56
C GLY A 23 31.59 4.95 14.08
N ALA A 24 31.90 6.19 13.77
CA ALA A 24 30.97 7.14 13.17
C ALA A 24 30.62 6.68 11.74
N GLN A 25 29.87 5.59 11.61
CA GLN A 25 29.24 5.18 10.38
C GLN A 25 27.90 5.91 10.27
N ALA A 26 27.66 6.58 9.15
CA ALA A 26 26.32 7.03 8.78
C ALA A 26 25.36 5.85 9.02
N GLY A 27 24.30 6.06 9.79
CA GLY A 27 23.35 5.00 10.13
C GLY A 27 22.78 4.35 8.87
N PRO A 28 22.23 3.15 8.93
CA PRO A 28 21.68 2.45 7.78
C PRO A 28 20.49 3.18 7.15
N LEU A 29 19.82 4.06 7.87
CA LEU A 29 18.74 4.93 7.39
C LEU A 29 19.33 6.16 6.69
N MET A 30 18.92 6.37 5.44
CA MET A 30 19.37 7.48 4.58
C MET A 30 18.37 8.65 4.55
N TRP A 31 17.09 8.35 4.53
CA TRP A 31 15.98 9.32 4.54
C TRP A 31 14.68 8.66 4.96
N TYR A 32 13.74 9.45 5.44
CA TYR A 32 12.37 9.03 5.66
C TYR A 32 11.39 10.18 5.38
N ASP A 33 10.13 9.83 5.16
CA ASP A 33 9.02 10.74 5.00
C ASP A 33 7.77 10.10 5.59
N ASN A 34 7.00 10.87 6.33
CA ASN A 34 5.72 10.45 6.86
C ASN A 34 4.62 11.35 6.31
N SER A 35 3.44 10.79 6.10
CA SER A 35 2.30 11.59 5.70
C SER A 35 1.00 11.11 6.34
N LEU A 36 0.06 12.03 6.44
CA LEU A 36 -1.31 11.77 6.83
C LEU A 36 -2.23 12.32 5.76
N SER A 37 -3.14 11.48 5.26
CA SER A 37 -4.15 11.86 4.28
C SER A 37 -5.54 11.71 4.86
N TYR A 38 -6.45 12.60 4.47
CA TYR A 38 -7.89 12.44 4.64
C TYR A 38 -8.56 12.46 3.28
N LEU A 39 -9.40 11.46 3.02
CA LEU A 39 -10.16 11.31 1.79
C LEU A 39 -11.65 11.24 2.10
N TYR A 40 -12.45 11.85 1.24
CA TYR A 40 -13.90 11.75 1.24
C TYR A 40 -14.38 11.49 -0.18
N GLY A 41 -15.02 10.35 -0.41
CA GLY A 41 -15.38 9.93 -1.75
C GLY A 41 -16.71 9.21 -1.87
N HIS A 42 -17.12 9.03 -3.13
CA HIS A 42 -18.39 8.45 -3.53
C HIS A 42 -18.17 7.31 -4.52
N ASN A 43 -19.22 6.50 -4.71
CA ASN A 43 -19.25 5.30 -5.57
C ASN A 43 -18.37 4.15 -5.11
N TYR A 44 -17.98 4.13 -3.84
CA TYR A 44 -17.29 2.98 -3.27
C TYR A 44 -18.21 1.77 -3.23
N LYS A 45 -17.69 0.62 -3.65
CA LYS A 45 -18.40 -0.67 -3.55
C LYS A 45 -17.84 -1.41 -2.35
N VAL A 46 -18.68 -1.52 -1.33
CA VAL A 46 -18.35 -2.21 -0.09
C VAL A 46 -19.30 -3.40 0.03
N ASP A 47 -18.77 -4.54 0.40
CA ASP A 47 -19.50 -5.81 0.40
C ASP A 47 -20.85 -5.70 1.13
N GLY A 48 -21.92 -6.00 0.42
CA GLY A 48 -23.26 -6.19 0.98
C GLY A 48 -24.03 -4.95 1.41
N THR A 49 -23.54 -3.72 1.19
CA THR A 49 -24.18 -2.52 1.73
C THR A 49 -24.89 -1.64 0.71
N GLY A 50 -24.57 -1.74 -0.56
CA GLY A 50 -25.10 -0.81 -1.58
C GLY A 50 -24.77 0.67 -1.30
N ASN A 51 -23.96 0.95 -0.30
CA ASN A 51 -23.62 2.28 0.14
C ASN A 51 -22.31 2.73 -0.47
N ASP A 52 -22.26 3.97 -0.91
CA ASP A 52 -21.24 4.49 -1.81
C ASP A 52 -20.33 5.55 -1.22
N ILE A 53 -20.62 6.06 -0.01
CA ILE A 53 -19.79 7.08 0.63
C ILE A 53 -18.77 6.43 1.54
N GLN A 54 -17.51 6.77 1.35
CA GLN A 54 -16.41 6.35 2.21
C GLN A 54 -15.55 7.53 2.61
N GLN A 55 -15.16 7.56 3.88
CA GLN A 55 -14.11 8.42 4.42
C GLN A 55 -12.91 7.54 4.73
N THR A 56 -11.71 8.03 4.43
CA THR A 56 -10.48 7.30 4.73
C THR A 56 -9.47 8.23 5.38
N VAL A 57 -8.85 7.78 6.46
CA VAL A 57 -7.64 8.39 7.02
C VAL A 57 -6.50 7.41 6.77
N THR A 58 -5.50 7.85 6.01
CA THR A 58 -4.31 7.05 5.66
C THR A 58 -3.09 7.64 6.32
N PHE A 59 -2.37 6.83 7.09
CA PHE A 59 -1.00 7.11 7.48
C PHE A 59 -0.06 6.38 6.53
N GLU A 60 0.99 7.07 6.04
CA GLU A 60 2.03 6.47 5.22
C GLU A 60 3.42 6.77 5.79
N HIS A 61 4.30 5.81 5.65
CA HIS A 61 5.73 5.94 5.91
C HIS A 61 6.52 5.44 4.72
N ALA A 62 7.46 6.24 4.24
CA ALA A 62 8.46 5.83 3.26
C ALA A 62 9.85 6.08 3.82
N SER A 63 10.78 5.15 3.61
CA SER A 63 12.17 5.32 4.04
C SER A 63 13.15 4.62 3.11
N GLY A 64 14.30 5.28 2.89
CA GLY A 64 15.42 4.73 2.13
C GLY A 64 16.55 4.31 3.05
N TRP A 65 17.13 3.15 2.78
CA TRP A 65 18.15 2.50 3.59
C TRP A 65 19.37 2.14 2.74
N THR A 66 20.50 1.88 3.37
CA THR A 66 21.71 1.42 2.67
C THR A 66 21.54 0.08 1.95
N TRP A 67 20.52 -0.69 2.29
CA TRP A 67 20.19 -1.99 1.71
C TRP A 67 18.98 -1.99 0.78
N GLY A 68 18.17 -0.93 0.74
CA GLY A 68 16.95 -0.89 -0.05
C GLY A 68 16.01 0.23 0.37
N ASP A 69 14.72 -0.07 0.47
CA ASP A 69 13.70 0.84 0.97
C ASP A 69 12.55 0.11 1.67
N VAL A 70 11.75 0.88 2.39
CA VAL A 70 10.54 0.42 3.06
C VAL A 70 9.41 1.39 2.76
N PHE A 71 8.25 0.83 2.40
CA PHE A 71 6.99 1.55 2.38
C PHE A 71 6.01 0.85 3.31
N LEU A 72 5.24 1.66 4.04
CA LEU A 72 4.18 1.18 4.91
C LEU A 72 3.01 2.14 4.80
N PHE A 73 1.80 1.61 4.76
CA PHE A 73 0.60 2.43 4.97
C PHE A 73 -0.44 1.71 5.82
N VAL A 74 -1.29 2.50 6.43
CA VAL A 74 -2.47 2.03 7.17
C VAL A 74 -3.64 2.95 6.86
N ASP A 75 -4.67 2.36 6.29
CA ASP A 75 -5.97 2.99 6.08
C ASP A 75 -6.91 2.68 7.23
N ASN A 76 -7.59 3.69 7.73
CA ASN A 76 -8.79 3.57 8.53
C ASN A 76 -9.96 4.11 7.71
N LYS A 77 -10.96 3.28 7.48
CA LYS A 77 -12.08 3.54 6.57
C LYS A 77 -13.39 3.56 7.34
N TRP A 78 -14.26 4.51 7.02
CA TRP A 78 -15.63 4.59 7.51
C TRP A 78 -16.55 4.67 6.29
N SER A 79 -17.42 3.66 6.16
CA SER A 79 -18.35 3.54 5.04
C SER A 79 -19.80 3.61 5.56
N ASN A 80 -20.65 4.40 4.89
CA ASN A 80 -22.04 4.51 5.27
C ASN A 80 -22.74 3.15 5.13
N GLY A 81 -23.58 2.79 6.10
CA GLY A 81 -24.49 1.64 6.03
C GLY A 81 -23.86 0.27 6.22
N LEU A 82 -22.58 0.16 6.58
CA LEU A 82 -22.05 -1.10 7.10
C LEU A 82 -22.70 -1.38 8.46
N SER A 83 -23.39 -2.51 8.56
CA SER A 83 -23.89 -3.02 9.83
C SER A 83 -22.73 -3.65 10.60
N GLY A 84 -22.57 -3.26 11.87
CA GLY A 84 -21.46 -3.68 12.73
C GLY A 84 -20.27 -2.71 12.67
N ASN A 85 -19.59 -2.53 13.79
CA ASN A 85 -18.43 -1.65 13.98
C ASN A 85 -18.60 -0.22 13.45
N ASP A 86 -19.81 0.31 13.43
CA ASP A 86 -20.16 1.66 12.93
C ASP A 86 -19.64 1.95 11.49
N GLY A 87 -19.54 0.92 10.65
CA GLY A 87 -19.00 1.02 9.29
C GLY A 87 -17.48 1.18 9.22
N HIS A 88 -16.78 1.00 10.33
CA HIS A 88 -15.32 1.11 10.38
C HIS A 88 -14.64 -0.16 9.92
N SER A 89 -13.58 0.01 9.13
CA SER A 89 -12.65 -1.05 8.74
C SER A 89 -11.23 -0.51 8.63
N TYR A 90 -10.25 -1.39 8.60
CA TYR A 90 -8.85 -1.02 8.38
C TYR A 90 -8.18 -1.94 7.38
N TYR A 91 -7.17 -1.38 6.71
CA TYR A 91 -6.27 -2.13 5.83
C TYR A 91 -4.90 -1.49 5.85
N GLY A 92 -3.85 -2.28 5.73
CA GLY A 92 -2.50 -1.75 5.63
C GLY A 92 -1.52 -2.76 5.07
N GLU A 93 -0.39 -2.23 4.64
CA GLU A 93 0.71 -3.00 4.07
C GLU A 93 2.04 -2.57 4.67
N PHE A 94 2.93 -3.55 4.81
CA PHE A 94 4.34 -3.34 5.10
C PHE A 94 5.15 -3.94 3.96
N SER A 95 5.84 -3.10 3.20
CA SER A 95 6.42 -3.41 1.90
C SER A 95 7.92 -3.07 1.84
N PRO A 96 8.80 -3.90 2.42
CA PRO A 96 10.25 -3.76 2.27
C PRO A 96 10.72 -4.23 0.89
N ARG A 97 11.72 -3.53 0.31
CA ARG A 97 12.39 -3.94 -0.92
C ARG A 97 13.90 -3.96 -0.72
N LEU A 98 14.53 -5.08 -1.08
CA LEU A 98 15.98 -5.29 -0.98
C LEU A 98 16.64 -4.99 -2.32
N SER A 99 17.50 -3.97 -2.39
CA SER A 99 18.28 -3.66 -3.59
C SER A 99 19.45 -4.63 -3.74
N LEU A 100 19.46 -5.42 -4.81
CA LEU A 100 20.52 -6.36 -5.08
C LEU A 100 21.85 -5.64 -5.39
N GLY A 101 21.78 -4.48 -6.05
CA GLY A 101 22.96 -3.65 -6.30
C GLY A 101 23.60 -3.13 -5.02
N LYS A 102 22.78 -2.58 -4.11
CA LYS A 102 23.28 -2.03 -2.84
C LYS A 102 23.91 -3.11 -1.94
N VAL A 103 23.25 -4.28 -1.78
CA VAL A 103 23.74 -5.31 -0.86
C VAL A 103 24.92 -6.11 -1.43
N SER A 104 25.01 -6.25 -2.76
CA SER A 104 26.14 -6.94 -3.40
C SER A 104 27.33 -6.02 -3.71
N GLY A 105 27.13 -4.71 -3.67
CA GLY A 105 28.11 -3.73 -4.15
C GLY A 105 28.29 -3.73 -5.67
N GLN A 106 27.44 -4.43 -6.41
CA GLN A 106 27.52 -4.55 -7.87
C GLN A 106 26.69 -3.48 -8.56
N ASN A 107 27.17 -2.96 -9.70
CA ASN A 107 26.37 -2.07 -10.54
C ASN A 107 25.41 -2.91 -11.42
N LEU A 108 24.15 -3.01 -11.04
CA LEU A 108 23.10 -3.73 -11.76
C LEU A 108 22.25 -2.83 -12.65
N ARG A 109 22.73 -1.64 -12.99
CA ARG A 109 22.04 -0.68 -13.89
C ARG A 109 22.27 -1.07 -15.34
N PHE A 110 21.19 -1.07 -16.15
CA PHE A 110 21.28 -1.29 -17.59
C PHE A 110 20.08 -0.68 -18.32
N GLY A 111 20.31 0.00 -19.45
CA GLY A 111 19.26 0.68 -20.19
C GLY A 111 18.51 1.67 -19.29
N ILE A 112 17.19 1.51 -19.18
CA ILE A 112 16.32 2.32 -18.30
C ILE A 112 16.24 1.75 -16.87
N VAL A 113 16.79 0.57 -16.60
CA VAL A 113 16.77 -0.04 -15.26
C VAL A 113 17.77 0.67 -14.36
N LYS A 114 17.25 1.31 -13.31
CA LYS A 114 18.00 2.05 -12.30
C LYS A 114 18.44 1.17 -11.14
N ASP A 115 17.60 0.19 -10.75
CA ASP A 115 17.89 -0.75 -9.68
C ASP A 115 17.12 -2.06 -9.89
N VAL A 116 17.68 -3.16 -9.42
CA VAL A 116 17.06 -4.49 -9.40
C VAL A 116 16.86 -4.90 -7.96
N LEU A 117 15.61 -5.26 -7.59
CA LEU A 117 15.25 -5.49 -6.21
C LEU A 117 14.51 -6.83 -6.03
N ILE A 118 14.49 -7.30 -4.79
CA ILE A 118 13.51 -8.28 -4.31
C ILE A 118 12.52 -7.50 -3.46
N ALA A 119 11.25 -7.55 -3.85
CA ALA A 119 10.17 -6.89 -3.14
C ALA A 119 9.37 -7.92 -2.34
N ALA A 120 9.02 -7.56 -1.12
CA ALA A 120 8.11 -8.32 -0.27
C ALA A 120 7.02 -7.38 0.26
N THR A 121 5.82 -7.94 0.49
CA THR A 121 4.72 -7.20 1.13
C THR A 121 3.99 -8.13 2.09
N TYR A 122 3.67 -7.60 3.25
CA TYR A 122 2.73 -8.18 4.19
C TYR A 122 1.47 -7.33 4.21
N GLU A 123 0.36 -7.93 3.76
CA GLU A 123 -0.97 -7.32 3.79
C GLU A 123 -1.71 -7.72 5.07
N ARG A 124 -2.34 -6.75 5.70
CA ARG A 124 -3.21 -6.96 6.84
C ARG A 124 -4.43 -6.05 6.78
N GLY A 125 -5.61 -6.64 6.89
CA GLY A 125 -6.87 -5.92 6.97
C GLY A 125 -7.78 -6.52 8.04
N GLU A 126 -8.99 -5.98 8.10
CA GLU A 126 -10.01 -6.48 9.00
C GLU A 126 -10.38 -7.93 8.71
N GLY A 127 -10.87 -8.63 9.73
CA GLY A 127 -11.28 -10.03 9.64
C GLY A 127 -10.11 -10.94 9.31
N ARG A 128 -10.24 -11.69 8.21
CA ARG A 128 -9.26 -12.70 7.79
C ARG A 128 -8.29 -12.20 6.72
N THR A 129 -8.31 -10.92 6.36
CA THR A 129 -7.41 -10.37 5.33
C THR A 129 -5.98 -10.40 5.83
N ARG A 130 -5.20 -11.36 5.31
CA ARG A 130 -3.78 -11.53 5.62
C ARG A 130 -3.09 -12.29 4.49
N ARG A 131 -2.03 -11.70 3.90
CA ARG A 131 -1.29 -12.29 2.79
C ARG A 131 0.18 -11.91 2.85
N TYR A 132 1.00 -12.78 2.26
CA TYR A 132 2.42 -12.55 2.02
C TYR A 132 2.67 -12.50 0.52
N LEU A 133 3.37 -11.49 0.07
CA LEU A 133 3.75 -11.25 -1.30
C LEU A 133 5.27 -11.25 -1.39
N LEU A 134 5.81 -11.88 -2.42
CA LEU A 134 7.25 -11.89 -2.69
C LEU A 134 7.50 -11.97 -4.19
N GLY A 135 8.48 -11.22 -4.67
CA GLY A 135 8.88 -11.33 -6.07
C GLY A 135 9.95 -10.34 -6.50
N PRO A 136 10.33 -10.36 -7.78
CA PRO A 136 11.30 -9.44 -8.35
C PRO A 136 10.67 -8.06 -8.57
N ALA A 137 11.52 -7.02 -8.48
CA ALA A 137 11.15 -5.65 -8.77
C ALA A 137 12.27 -4.91 -9.48
N VAL A 138 11.92 -3.86 -10.20
CA VAL A 138 12.87 -2.93 -10.81
C VAL A 138 12.43 -1.50 -10.61
N ASP A 139 13.38 -0.62 -10.33
CA ASP A 139 13.19 0.82 -10.45
C ASP A 139 13.66 1.26 -11.84
N LEU A 140 12.88 2.10 -12.48
CA LEU A 140 13.12 2.54 -13.85
C LEU A 140 13.36 4.05 -13.91
N THR A 141 14.26 4.46 -14.78
CA THR A 141 14.43 5.87 -15.17
C THR A 141 13.58 6.13 -16.41
N ILE A 142 12.41 6.73 -16.24
CA ILE A 142 11.48 7.07 -17.32
C ILE A 142 11.43 8.59 -17.41
N PRO A 143 11.70 9.19 -18.59
CA PRO A 143 11.62 10.63 -18.75
C PRO A 143 10.27 11.21 -18.34
N GLY A 144 10.29 12.27 -17.54
CA GLY A 144 9.09 12.94 -17.02
C GLY A 144 8.61 12.38 -15.68
N PHE A 145 9.06 11.21 -15.24
CA PHE A 145 8.72 10.67 -13.92
C PHE A 145 9.83 10.95 -12.91
N ASP A 146 9.46 11.39 -11.72
CA ASP A 146 10.36 11.50 -10.57
C ASP A 146 10.74 10.11 -10.04
N ARG A 147 9.77 9.17 -10.11
CA ARG A 147 9.93 7.78 -9.72
C ARG A 147 9.02 6.91 -10.56
N PHE A 148 9.53 5.76 -10.97
CA PHE A 148 8.74 4.68 -11.55
C PHE A 148 9.32 3.34 -11.09
N SER A 149 8.50 2.52 -10.47
CA SER A 149 8.86 1.17 -10.02
C SER A 149 7.90 0.16 -10.60
N LEU A 150 8.40 -1.01 -10.94
CA LEU A 150 7.60 -2.15 -11.35
C LEU A 150 7.90 -3.31 -10.40
N ASN A 151 6.93 -3.66 -9.56
CA ASN A 151 7.00 -4.81 -8.69
C ASN A 151 6.18 -5.96 -9.29
N THR A 152 6.63 -7.19 -9.10
CA THR A 152 5.89 -8.39 -9.47
C THR A 152 5.86 -9.30 -8.26
N TYR A 153 4.68 -9.84 -7.92
CA TYR A 153 4.51 -10.61 -6.71
C TYR A 153 3.82 -11.95 -6.97
N TYR A 154 4.35 -12.98 -6.34
CA TYR A 154 3.60 -14.20 -6.06
C TYR A 154 2.86 -14.00 -4.73
N ARG A 155 1.52 -14.14 -4.73
CA ARG A 155 0.64 -13.91 -3.59
C ARG A 155 0.33 -15.20 -2.87
N LYS A 156 0.58 -15.24 -1.58
CA LYS A 156 0.29 -16.38 -0.71
C LYS A 156 -0.58 -15.93 0.47
N PRO A 157 -1.86 -16.33 0.51
CA PRO A 157 -2.66 -16.23 1.71
C PRO A 157 -2.04 -17.05 2.84
N ASP A 158 -2.23 -16.63 4.10
CA ASP A 158 -1.60 -17.30 5.25
C ASP A 158 -2.30 -18.57 5.73
N GLY A 159 -3.27 -19.07 4.98
CA GLY A 159 -4.07 -20.24 5.34
C GLY A 159 -5.29 -19.93 6.22
N ILE A 160 -5.26 -18.89 7.05
CA ILE A 160 -6.40 -18.44 7.84
C ILE A 160 -7.47 -17.80 6.94
N THR A 161 -7.08 -17.20 5.85
CA THR A 161 -7.98 -16.57 4.86
C THR A 161 -8.92 -17.58 4.21
N GLY A 162 -8.55 -18.86 4.15
CA GLY A 162 -9.27 -19.89 3.40
C GLY A 162 -9.19 -19.71 1.88
N LYS A 163 -8.28 -18.89 1.38
CA LYS A 163 -8.09 -18.61 -0.05
C LYS A 163 -6.94 -19.40 -0.64
N ALA A 164 -7.05 -19.72 -1.94
CA ALA A 164 -6.00 -20.43 -2.68
C ALA A 164 -4.76 -19.55 -2.87
N SER A 165 -3.59 -20.18 -2.97
CA SER A 165 -2.32 -19.55 -3.30
C SER A 165 -2.05 -19.60 -4.80
N GLY A 166 -1.12 -18.78 -5.27
CA GLY A 166 -0.63 -18.87 -6.65
C GLY A 166 -1.09 -17.74 -7.56
N GLN A 167 -1.75 -16.73 -7.02
CA GLN A 167 -2.07 -15.55 -7.78
C GLN A 167 -0.82 -14.71 -7.99
N TRP A 168 -0.59 -14.28 -9.23
CA TRP A 168 0.46 -13.33 -9.58
C TRP A 168 -0.11 -11.92 -9.67
N GLN A 169 0.68 -10.94 -9.23
CA GLN A 169 0.35 -9.53 -9.27
C GLN A 169 1.48 -8.76 -9.96
N ILE A 170 1.09 -7.87 -10.89
CA ILE A 170 1.99 -6.88 -11.50
C ILE A 170 1.57 -5.53 -10.94
N ASN A 171 2.52 -4.82 -10.33
CA ASN A 171 2.25 -3.60 -9.58
C ASN A 171 3.24 -2.48 -9.96
N PRO A 172 2.97 -1.71 -11.03
CA PRO A 172 3.65 -0.45 -11.26
C PRO A 172 3.22 0.61 -10.24
N THR A 173 4.18 1.42 -9.79
CA THR A 173 3.97 2.61 -8.95
C THR A 173 4.74 3.78 -9.56
N TRP A 174 4.18 4.96 -9.51
CA TRP A 174 4.78 6.13 -10.13
C TRP A 174 4.61 7.41 -9.31
N ALA A 175 5.43 8.41 -9.64
CA ALA A 175 5.28 9.79 -9.22
C ALA A 175 5.86 10.71 -10.31
N MET A 176 5.14 11.77 -10.64
CA MET A 176 5.51 12.77 -11.62
C MET A 176 5.09 14.15 -11.12
N THR A 177 6.05 15.08 -11.02
CA THR A 177 5.79 16.47 -10.68
C THR A 177 5.60 17.29 -11.95
N ILE A 178 4.44 17.92 -12.11
CA ILE A 178 4.05 18.73 -13.26
C ILE A 178 3.97 20.20 -12.81
N PRO A 179 4.86 21.08 -13.29
CA PRO A 179 4.77 22.51 -12.96
C PRO A 179 3.45 23.12 -13.44
N LEU A 180 2.77 23.87 -12.55
CA LEU A 180 1.53 24.57 -12.84
C LEU A 180 1.49 25.97 -12.20
N GLY A 181 1.74 27.00 -13.00
CA GLY A 181 1.76 28.39 -12.52
C GLY A 181 2.79 28.59 -11.42
N ARG A 182 2.34 29.03 -10.25
CA ARG A 182 3.22 29.25 -9.08
C ARG A 182 3.43 28.01 -8.21
N SER A 183 2.89 26.87 -8.60
CA SER A 183 2.98 25.63 -7.84
C SER A 183 3.17 24.43 -8.78
N ASP A 184 2.94 23.22 -8.25
CA ASP A 184 3.07 21.97 -8.99
C ASP A 184 1.83 21.09 -8.76
N ILE A 185 1.55 20.22 -9.73
CA ILE A 185 0.70 19.05 -9.54
C ILE A 185 1.61 17.84 -9.37
N LEU A 186 1.42 17.08 -8.31
CA LEU A 186 1.97 15.74 -8.18
C LEU A 186 0.93 14.74 -8.72
N PHE A 187 1.30 14.05 -9.80
CA PHE A 187 0.58 12.90 -10.34
C PHE A 187 1.28 11.64 -9.88
N ASP A 188 0.70 10.90 -8.96
CA ASP A 188 1.25 9.66 -8.45
C ASP A 188 0.16 8.61 -8.26
N GLY A 189 0.56 7.41 -7.88
CA GLY A 189 -0.36 6.33 -7.65
C GLY A 189 0.26 4.97 -7.94
N TYR A 190 -0.63 4.01 -8.08
CA TYR A 190 -0.28 2.63 -8.36
C TYR A 190 -1.36 1.93 -9.19
N LEU A 191 -0.96 0.78 -9.74
CA LEU A 191 -1.83 -0.19 -10.37
C LEU A 191 -1.51 -1.56 -9.80
N GLU A 192 -2.52 -2.37 -9.53
CA GLU A 192 -2.39 -3.77 -9.17
C GLU A 192 -3.18 -4.61 -10.17
N TRP A 193 -2.46 -5.37 -10.95
CA TRP A 193 -3.06 -6.31 -11.88
C TRP A 193 -2.83 -7.73 -11.38
N TYR A 194 -3.91 -8.35 -10.91
CA TYR A 194 -3.96 -9.75 -10.50
C TYR A 194 -4.25 -10.58 -11.76
N VAL A 195 -3.20 -11.19 -12.31
CA VAL A 195 -3.23 -11.65 -13.72
C VAL A 195 -3.93 -13.00 -13.93
N ASN A 196 -4.14 -13.79 -12.87
CA ASN A 196 -4.73 -15.12 -12.97
C ASN A 196 -5.71 -15.42 -11.84
N ASP A 197 -6.67 -16.27 -12.15
CA ASP A 197 -7.55 -16.88 -11.15
C ASP A 197 -6.80 -17.93 -10.34
N VAL A 198 -7.21 -18.15 -9.09
CA VAL A 198 -6.72 -19.24 -8.22
C VAL A 198 -7.88 -19.90 -7.48
N GLY A 199 -7.71 -21.16 -7.11
CA GLY A 199 -8.78 -21.99 -6.58
C GLY A 199 -9.74 -22.49 -7.68
N SER A 200 -10.82 -23.13 -7.28
CA SER A 200 -11.84 -23.64 -8.20
C SER A 200 -13.06 -22.72 -8.21
N LYS A 201 -13.52 -22.28 -9.40
CA LYS A 201 -14.70 -21.43 -9.50
C LYS A 201 -15.90 -22.10 -8.82
N GLY A 202 -16.60 -21.33 -7.99
CA GLY A 202 -17.74 -21.80 -7.19
C GLY A 202 -17.38 -22.35 -5.82
N THR A 203 -16.09 -22.39 -5.44
CA THR A 203 -15.64 -22.79 -4.09
C THR A 203 -15.25 -21.56 -3.24
N SER A 204 -15.21 -21.72 -1.92
CA SER A 204 -14.89 -20.64 -0.98
C SER A 204 -13.43 -20.16 -1.05
N ASP A 205 -12.53 -20.97 -1.61
CA ASP A 205 -11.11 -20.65 -1.78
C ASP A 205 -10.82 -19.90 -3.09
N TYR A 206 -11.78 -19.83 -4.00
CA TYR A 206 -11.63 -19.15 -5.28
C TYR A 206 -11.34 -17.64 -5.11
N VAL A 207 -10.42 -17.15 -5.93
CA VAL A 207 -10.13 -15.72 -6.11
C VAL A 207 -9.97 -15.47 -7.60
N ALA A 208 -10.81 -14.63 -8.16
CA ALA A 208 -10.72 -14.22 -9.56
C ALA A 208 -9.52 -13.31 -9.81
N LYS A 209 -9.06 -13.25 -11.04
CA LYS A 209 -8.22 -12.16 -11.54
C LYS A 209 -8.95 -10.83 -11.29
N SER A 210 -8.19 -9.76 -11.14
CA SER A 210 -8.75 -8.47 -10.74
C SER A 210 -7.80 -7.35 -11.20
N PHE A 211 -8.31 -6.14 -11.24
CA PHE A 211 -7.55 -4.97 -11.62
C PHE A 211 -7.91 -3.81 -10.72
N HIS A 212 -6.90 -3.18 -10.12
CA HIS A 212 -7.04 -2.01 -9.27
C HIS A 212 -6.15 -0.89 -9.79
N PHE A 213 -6.72 0.25 -10.11
CA PHE A 213 -6.00 1.42 -10.59
C PHE A 213 -6.34 2.63 -9.71
N ASN A 214 -5.32 3.18 -9.05
CA ASN A 214 -5.49 4.24 -8.05
C ASN A 214 -4.54 5.42 -8.30
N PRO A 215 -4.80 6.26 -9.31
CA PRO A 215 -4.06 7.51 -9.52
C PRO A 215 -4.57 8.63 -8.61
N GLN A 216 -3.64 9.48 -8.19
CA GLN A 216 -3.91 10.71 -7.45
C GLN A 216 -3.35 11.92 -8.21
N PHE A 217 -4.12 13.00 -8.22
CA PHE A 217 -3.71 14.32 -8.74
C PHE A 217 -3.75 15.30 -7.58
N LYS A 218 -2.61 15.76 -7.13
CA LYS A 218 -2.44 16.57 -5.91
C LYS A 218 -1.75 17.89 -6.21
N TYR A 219 -2.42 19.01 -5.96
CA TYR A 219 -1.84 20.34 -6.07
C TYR A 219 -1.07 20.69 -4.79
N ASP A 220 0.18 21.15 -4.92
CA ASP A 220 0.99 21.59 -3.78
C ASP A 220 0.49 22.94 -3.28
N VAL A 221 -0.46 22.90 -2.34
CA VAL A 221 -1.05 24.08 -1.70
C VAL A 221 -0.02 24.83 -0.86
N GLY A 222 0.87 24.11 -0.20
CA GLY A 222 1.96 24.70 0.59
C GLY A 222 2.83 25.62 -0.25
N LYS A 223 3.34 25.11 -1.40
CA LYS A 223 4.13 25.89 -2.38
C LYS A 223 3.33 27.07 -2.93
N ALA A 224 2.07 26.87 -3.30
CA ALA A 224 1.21 27.94 -3.83
C ALA A 224 1.02 29.11 -2.87
N LEU A 225 1.01 28.85 -1.57
CA LEU A 225 0.88 29.83 -0.49
C LEU A 225 2.23 30.41 -0.03
N GLY A 226 3.34 30.03 -0.64
CA GLY A 226 4.68 30.47 -0.27
C GLY A 226 5.29 29.77 0.96
N HIS A 227 4.71 28.64 1.36
CA HIS A 227 5.27 27.80 2.41
C HIS A 227 6.25 26.74 1.83
N THR A 228 6.80 25.91 2.68
CA THR A 228 7.69 24.81 2.29
C THR A 228 7.00 23.91 1.26
N PRO A 229 7.57 23.74 0.05
CA PRO A 229 7.02 22.85 -0.97
C PRO A 229 6.91 21.40 -0.48
N LYS A 230 5.97 20.67 -1.09
CA LYS A 230 5.78 19.21 -0.86
C LYS A 230 5.36 18.84 0.58
N ARG A 231 4.77 19.80 1.33
CA ARG A 231 4.31 19.56 2.70
C ARG A 231 2.79 19.48 2.82
N LEU A 232 2.06 20.20 1.98
CA LEU A 232 0.60 20.21 2.03
C LEU A 232 0.04 20.16 0.63
N TYR A 233 -0.77 19.14 0.38
CA TYR A 233 -1.45 18.91 -0.87
C TYR A 233 -2.95 18.87 -0.70
N ALA A 234 -3.69 19.29 -1.71
CA ALA A 234 -5.11 19.01 -1.90
C ALA A 234 -5.33 18.49 -3.31
N GLY A 235 -6.25 17.55 -3.47
CA GLY A 235 -6.41 16.92 -4.78
C GLY A 235 -7.55 15.95 -4.88
N LEU A 236 -7.45 15.07 -5.86
CA LEU A 236 -8.39 14.02 -6.18
C LEU A 236 -7.68 12.67 -6.25
N GLU A 237 -8.38 11.65 -5.82
CA GLU A 237 -8.03 10.24 -6.04
C GLU A 237 -9.11 9.60 -6.88
N TRP A 238 -8.72 8.77 -7.86
CA TRP A 238 -9.61 7.89 -8.60
C TRP A 238 -9.30 6.45 -8.23
N ASP A 239 -10.27 5.77 -7.63
CA ASP A 239 -10.17 4.39 -7.17
C ASP A 239 -11.06 3.49 -8.07
N TYR A 240 -10.43 2.88 -9.06
CA TYR A 240 -11.07 2.01 -10.04
C TYR A 240 -10.72 0.55 -9.78
N TRP A 241 -11.74 -0.31 -9.68
CA TRP A 241 -11.60 -1.76 -9.60
C TRP A 241 -12.45 -2.45 -10.66
N SER A 242 -11.90 -3.53 -11.20
CA SER A 242 -12.66 -4.59 -11.85
C SER A 242 -12.51 -5.86 -11.02
N ASP A 243 -13.61 -6.54 -10.74
CA ASP A 243 -13.67 -7.73 -9.89
C ASP A 243 -13.01 -7.51 -8.51
N LYS A 244 -13.44 -6.47 -7.81
CA LYS A 244 -12.88 -6.02 -6.55
C LYS A 244 -12.71 -7.16 -5.55
N TYR A 245 -11.53 -7.24 -4.95
CA TYR A 245 -11.13 -8.28 -4.01
C TYR A 245 -11.04 -9.70 -4.61
N GLY A 246 -11.03 -9.83 -5.94
CA GLY A 246 -11.08 -11.12 -6.64
C GLY A 246 -12.44 -11.80 -6.55
N ILE A 247 -13.50 -11.01 -6.47
CA ILE A 247 -14.89 -11.48 -6.50
C ILE A 247 -15.47 -11.12 -7.87
N GLU A 248 -15.82 -12.13 -8.66
CA GLU A 248 -16.46 -11.95 -9.96
C GLU A 248 -17.93 -12.40 -9.89
N ASP A 249 -18.77 -11.88 -10.81
CA ASP A 249 -20.15 -12.30 -11.03
C ASP A 249 -21.01 -12.41 -9.75
N SER A 250 -20.79 -11.52 -8.76
CA SER A 250 -21.62 -11.53 -7.55
C SER A 250 -23.05 -11.08 -7.85
N HIS A 251 -24.02 -11.92 -7.47
CA HIS A 251 -25.45 -11.57 -7.54
C HIS A 251 -25.90 -10.69 -6.35
N GLY A 252 -25.09 -10.58 -5.31
CA GLY A 252 -25.44 -9.88 -4.07
C GLY A 252 -25.04 -8.40 -4.03
N PHE A 253 -23.98 -8.03 -4.75
CA PHE A 253 -23.43 -6.68 -4.75
C PHE A 253 -22.55 -6.44 -6.00
N PRO A 254 -22.41 -5.18 -6.46
CA PRO A 254 -21.49 -4.83 -7.54
C PRO A 254 -20.03 -5.06 -7.14
N THR A 255 -19.25 -5.70 -8.02
CA THR A 255 -17.82 -5.99 -7.81
C THR A 255 -16.90 -5.04 -8.58
N ASP A 256 -17.43 -4.29 -9.53
CA ASP A 256 -16.70 -3.20 -10.18
C ASP A 256 -16.91 -1.89 -9.44
N GLN A 257 -15.84 -1.16 -9.23
CA GLN A 257 -15.85 0.14 -8.56
C GLN A 257 -15.25 1.22 -9.45
N ASN A 258 -15.89 2.37 -9.44
CA ASN A 258 -15.41 3.59 -10.08
C ASN A 258 -15.69 4.76 -9.13
N ALA A 259 -14.81 4.91 -8.14
CA ALA A 259 -14.97 5.87 -7.07
C ALA A 259 -14.01 7.06 -7.25
N VAL A 260 -14.45 8.24 -6.83
CA VAL A 260 -13.62 9.45 -6.79
C VAL A 260 -13.70 10.07 -5.40
N SER A 261 -12.55 10.43 -4.86
CA SER A 261 -12.41 11.11 -3.58
C SER A 261 -11.75 12.47 -3.74
N VAL A 262 -12.21 13.45 -2.97
CA VAL A 262 -11.38 14.61 -2.65
C VAL A 262 -10.41 14.21 -1.56
N LEU A 263 -9.17 14.74 -1.61
CA LEU A 263 -8.15 14.42 -0.63
C LEU A 263 -7.38 15.66 -0.15
N VAL A 264 -6.94 15.60 1.09
CA VAL A 264 -5.91 16.49 1.65
C VAL A 264 -4.83 15.62 2.24
N LYS A 265 -3.55 15.92 1.95
CA LYS A 265 -2.39 15.17 2.42
C LYS A 265 -1.33 16.11 3.00
N ALA A 266 -0.85 15.80 4.19
CA ALA A 266 0.22 16.53 4.87
C ALA A 266 1.41 15.61 5.11
N HIS A 267 2.63 16.10 4.79
CA HIS A 267 3.92 15.43 5.03
C HIS A 267 4.65 16.09 6.19
N PHE A 268 5.33 15.30 7.04
CA PHE A 268 6.02 15.75 8.25
C PHE A 268 7.24 14.89 8.62
#